data_b260fe002606bb1623427913ccf39629
#
_entry.id   b260fe002606bb1623427913ccf39629
#
_cell.length_a   1.000
_cell.length_b   1.000
_cell.length_c   1.000
_cell.angle_alpha   90.00
_cell.angle_beta   90.00
_cell.angle_gamma   90.00
#
_symmetry.space_group_name_H-M   'P 1'
#
loop_
_entity.id
_entity.type
_entity.pdbx_description
1 polymer ?
#
loop_
_entity_poly.entity_id
_entity_poly.type
_entity_poly.pdbx_seq_one_letter_code
_entity_poly.pdbx_strand_id
1 'polypeptide(L)'
;MSLESIRDILLPRLKECRVVNVTLTGDEPFAHQDIIKIVSLCKDASMKVGICTNATCVSEDQMKQLAELETHCNVSLDGFSPESHGRFRGDKASFATTIATIEALAKYGLLQGLLVTPNNLAEVEEYIKLCEFAVENGATYVLMNPLSSMGRGVRTVRKLGTPDEVMCQIANATSQFTGKVEMVYIRFPNEKKLPLAGCEAGNIIYVFTPGELTVCPYLVFAARTPQSQHKAEEFIVGNIFRDADIATRLDGYKLHERYRLGGNPTCEGCRLNAECGKGCPAAVISSGKRIEEVDTEVCPIVNP
;
A
#
# COMPACT_ATOMS: atom_id res chain seq x y z
N MET A 1 -17.77 9.09 2.54
CA MET A 1 -18.03 10.39 1.88
C MET A 1 -19.35 10.30 1.13
N SER A 2 -20.14 11.39 1.03
CA SER A 2 -21.36 11.39 0.19
C SER A 2 -21.00 11.56 -1.30
N LEU A 3 -21.89 11.10 -2.19
CA LEU A 3 -21.69 11.28 -3.64
C LEU A 3 -21.57 12.75 -4.04
N GLU A 4 -22.38 13.61 -3.41
CA GLU A 4 -22.35 15.06 -3.65
C GLU A 4 -20.98 15.65 -3.28
N SER A 5 -20.44 15.29 -2.11
CA SER A 5 -19.11 15.76 -1.69
C SER A 5 -18.01 15.29 -2.64
N ILE A 6 -18.13 14.06 -3.16
CA ILE A 6 -17.18 13.52 -4.13
C ILE A 6 -17.29 14.30 -5.45
N ARG A 7 -18.51 14.44 -6.00
CA ARG A 7 -18.74 15.08 -7.29
C ARG A 7 -18.40 16.57 -7.26
N ASP A 8 -18.88 17.29 -6.25
CA ASP A 8 -18.90 18.75 -6.27
C ASP A 8 -17.66 19.38 -5.63
N ILE A 9 -16.89 18.63 -4.81
CA ILE A 9 -15.73 19.15 -4.12
C ILE A 9 -14.49 18.30 -4.40
N LEU A 10 -14.51 16.98 -4.08
CA LEU A 10 -13.32 16.14 -4.14
C LEU A 10 -12.74 16.05 -5.54
N LEU A 11 -13.55 15.68 -6.54
CA LEU A 11 -13.07 15.51 -7.92
C LEU A 11 -12.55 16.81 -8.55
N PRO A 12 -13.23 17.98 -8.41
CA PRO A 12 -12.66 19.25 -8.84
C PRO A 12 -11.32 19.55 -8.19
N ARG A 13 -11.17 19.34 -6.88
CA ARG A 13 -9.92 19.57 -6.16
C ARG A 13 -8.80 18.61 -6.59
N LEU A 14 -9.12 17.34 -6.82
CA LEU A 14 -8.15 16.36 -7.35
C LEU A 14 -7.66 16.77 -8.75
N LYS A 15 -8.53 17.33 -9.60
CA LYS A 15 -8.13 17.89 -10.90
C LYS A 15 -7.21 19.10 -10.74
N GLU A 16 -7.50 20.02 -9.82
CA GLU A 16 -6.60 21.13 -9.49
C GLU A 16 -5.23 20.63 -9.04
N CYS A 17 -5.19 19.53 -8.27
CA CYS A 17 -3.96 18.82 -7.88
C CYS A 17 -3.34 17.99 -9.00
N ARG A 18 -3.86 18.02 -10.22
CA ARG A 18 -3.35 17.28 -11.40
C ARG A 18 -3.35 15.75 -11.22
N VAL A 19 -4.28 15.22 -10.42
CA VAL A 19 -4.47 13.79 -10.23
C VAL A 19 -5.05 13.16 -11.49
N VAL A 20 -4.42 12.12 -12.00
CA VAL A 20 -4.84 11.38 -13.21
C VAL A 20 -5.31 9.95 -12.90
N ASN A 21 -4.92 9.41 -11.75
CA ASN A 21 -5.30 8.08 -11.30
C ASN A 21 -5.85 8.16 -9.87
N VAL A 22 -6.92 7.43 -9.61
CA VAL A 22 -7.52 7.30 -8.27
C VAL A 22 -7.55 5.82 -7.89
N THR A 23 -7.06 5.49 -6.70
CA THR A 23 -7.25 4.17 -6.11
C THR A 23 -8.20 4.28 -4.92
N LEU A 24 -9.35 3.64 -5.03
CA LEU A 24 -10.33 3.55 -3.96
C LEU A 24 -9.87 2.47 -2.97
N THR A 25 -9.70 2.86 -1.73
CA THR A 25 -9.24 1.98 -0.64
C THR A 25 -9.89 2.38 0.67
N GLY A 26 -9.65 1.64 1.71
CA GLY A 26 -10.19 1.88 3.05
C GLY A 26 -10.39 0.55 3.77
N ASP A 27 -11.49 0.41 4.52
CA ASP A 27 -11.81 -0.89 5.12
C ASP A 27 -12.23 -1.89 4.03
N GLU A 28 -13.33 -1.61 3.30
CA GLU A 28 -13.75 -2.34 2.10
C GLU A 28 -14.57 -1.43 1.18
N PRO A 29 -14.05 -1.05 0.00
CA PRO A 29 -14.76 -0.17 -0.93
C PRO A 29 -16.11 -0.71 -1.40
N PHE A 30 -16.23 -2.02 -1.62
CA PHE A 30 -17.49 -2.64 -2.06
C PHE A 30 -18.59 -2.67 -0.99
N ALA A 31 -18.28 -2.35 0.26
CA ALA A 31 -19.28 -2.09 1.29
C ALA A 31 -19.98 -0.74 1.11
N HIS A 32 -19.43 0.17 0.27
CA HIS A 32 -20.07 1.44 -0.02
C HIS A 32 -21.19 1.25 -1.06
N GLN A 33 -22.43 1.60 -0.70
CA GLN A 33 -23.60 1.37 -1.54
C GLN A 33 -23.52 2.02 -2.93
N ASP A 34 -22.78 3.11 -3.08
CA ASP A 34 -22.66 3.88 -4.32
C ASP A 34 -21.29 3.68 -5.00
N ILE A 35 -20.58 2.57 -4.73
CA ILE A 35 -19.23 2.37 -5.25
C ILE A 35 -19.17 2.50 -6.79
N ILE A 36 -20.10 1.94 -7.52
CA ILE A 36 -20.15 2.01 -8.98
C ILE A 36 -20.36 3.45 -9.46
N LYS A 37 -21.25 4.20 -8.81
CA LYS A 37 -21.45 5.63 -9.13
C LYS A 37 -20.19 6.45 -8.85
N ILE A 38 -19.46 6.15 -7.78
CA ILE A 38 -18.18 6.81 -7.46
C ILE A 38 -17.17 6.53 -8.57
N VAL A 39 -17.05 5.28 -9.03
CA VAL A 39 -16.18 4.91 -10.15
C VAL A 39 -16.57 5.68 -11.41
N SER A 40 -17.84 5.69 -11.76
CA SER A 40 -18.37 6.45 -12.92
C SER A 40 -17.99 7.92 -12.85
N LEU A 41 -18.21 8.58 -11.71
CA LEU A 41 -17.85 9.99 -11.52
C LEU A 41 -16.35 10.24 -11.71
N CYS A 42 -15.49 9.33 -11.24
CA CYS A 42 -14.03 9.43 -11.46
C CYS A 42 -13.68 9.28 -12.95
N LYS A 43 -14.32 8.34 -13.66
CA LYS A 43 -14.12 8.14 -15.11
C LYS A 43 -14.61 9.36 -15.90
N ASP A 44 -15.78 9.93 -15.56
CA ASP A 44 -16.31 11.16 -16.16
C ASP A 44 -15.37 12.35 -15.92
N ALA A 45 -14.65 12.32 -14.81
CA ALA A 45 -13.57 13.26 -14.51
C ALA A 45 -12.26 12.98 -15.27
N SER A 46 -12.24 12.00 -16.19
CA SER A 46 -11.08 11.55 -16.97
C SER A 46 -9.94 10.96 -16.12
N MET A 47 -10.27 10.34 -14.98
CA MET A 47 -9.31 9.66 -14.10
C MET A 47 -9.34 8.15 -14.35
N LYS A 48 -8.18 7.50 -14.33
CA LYS A 48 -8.11 6.05 -14.23
C LYS A 48 -8.50 5.62 -12.81
N VAL A 49 -9.18 4.48 -12.67
CA VAL A 49 -9.67 4.02 -11.38
C VAL A 49 -9.16 2.62 -11.08
N GLY A 50 -8.56 2.46 -9.90
CA GLY A 50 -8.24 1.18 -9.29
C GLY A 50 -9.02 1.01 -7.98
N ILE A 51 -9.28 -0.23 -7.57
CA ILE A 51 -9.93 -0.56 -6.30
C ILE A 51 -9.08 -1.57 -5.55
N CYS A 52 -8.75 -1.28 -4.29
CA CYS A 52 -8.13 -2.25 -3.38
C CYS A 52 -9.23 -2.88 -2.52
N THR A 53 -9.41 -4.19 -2.60
CA THR A 53 -10.52 -4.91 -1.96
C THR A 53 -10.05 -6.19 -1.25
N ASN A 54 -10.81 -6.62 -0.24
CA ASN A 54 -10.68 -7.95 0.34
C ASN A 54 -11.47 -9.02 -0.45
N ALA A 55 -12.23 -8.60 -1.47
CA ALA A 55 -13.00 -9.40 -2.40
C ALA A 55 -14.14 -10.27 -1.77
N THR A 56 -14.61 -9.93 -0.56
CA THR A 56 -15.62 -10.72 0.14
C THR A 56 -17.06 -10.31 -0.17
N CYS A 57 -17.29 -9.14 -0.76
CA CYS A 57 -18.64 -8.61 -0.99
C CYS A 57 -18.87 -8.03 -2.39
N VAL A 58 -18.07 -8.45 -3.36
CA VAL A 58 -18.21 -8.02 -4.77
C VAL A 58 -19.27 -8.88 -5.46
N SER A 59 -20.29 -8.26 -6.06
CA SER A 59 -21.32 -8.97 -6.82
C SER A 59 -20.95 -9.10 -8.30
N GLU A 60 -21.53 -10.09 -8.98
CA GLU A 60 -21.32 -10.27 -10.42
C GLU A 60 -21.80 -9.08 -11.24
N ASP A 61 -22.92 -8.45 -10.85
CA ASP A 61 -23.43 -7.24 -11.52
C ASP A 61 -22.50 -6.04 -11.35
N GLN A 62 -21.84 -5.92 -10.20
CA GLN A 62 -20.80 -4.91 -10.01
C GLN A 62 -19.58 -5.20 -10.89
N MET A 63 -19.15 -6.45 -11.04
CA MET A 63 -18.04 -6.82 -11.92
C MET A 63 -18.33 -6.45 -13.38
N LYS A 64 -19.55 -6.73 -13.88
CA LYS A 64 -19.97 -6.35 -15.24
C LYS A 64 -19.88 -4.84 -15.44
N GLN A 65 -20.44 -4.04 -14.53
CA GLN A 65 -20.39 -2.58 -14.60
C GLN A 65 -18.96 -2.03 -14.51
N LEU A 66 -18.11 -2.62 -13.66
CA LEU A 66 -16.71 -2.22 -13.54
C LEU A 66 -15.88 -2.55 -14.79
N ALA A 67 -16.20 -3.65 -15.48
CA ALA A 67 -15.57 -4.01 -16.75
C ALA A 67 -15.93 -3.00 -17.85
N GLU A 68 -17.18 -2.57 -17.94
CA GLU A 68 -17.62 -1.51 -18.85
C GLU A 68 -16.94 -0.17 -18.55
N LEU A 69 -16.63 0.10 -17.27
CA LEU A 69 -15.91 1.28 -16.81
C LEU A 69 -14.37 1.14 -16.90
N GLU A 70 -13.84 0.04 -17.45
CA GLU A 70 -12.40 -0.22 -17.57
C GLU A 70 -11.65 0.02 -16.24
N THR A 71 -12.19 -0.54 -15.15
CA THR A 71 -11.64 -0.42 -13.80
C THR A 71 -10.76 -1.63 -13.49
N HIS A 72 -9.80 -1.46 -12.59
CA HIS A 72 -8.92 -2.54 -12.15
C HIS A 72 -9.06 -2.79 -10.65
N CYS A 73 -8.97 -4.06 -10.24
CA CYS A 73 -9.03 -4.48 -8.85
C CYS A 73 -7.69 -5.09 -8.41
N ASN A 74 -7.24 -4.65 -7.25
CA ASN A 74 -6.12 -5.24 -6.52
C ASN A 74 -6.69 -5.97 -5.31
N VAL A 75 -6.46 -7.27 -5.22
CA VAL A 75 -7.11 -8.10 -4.21
C VAL A 75 -6.13 -8.51 -3.12
N SER A 76 -6.55 -8.38 -1.88
CA SER A 76 -5.77 -8.82 -0.73
C SER A 76 -5.86 -10.33 -0.55
N LEU A 77 -4.69 -11.02 -0.56
CA LEU A 77 -4.59 -12.47 -0.31
C LEU A 77 -3.30 -12.76 0.47
N ASP A 78 -3.40 -13.05 1.79
CA ASP A 78 -2.25 -13.07 2.72
C ASP A 78 -1.73 -14.47 3.06
N GLY A 79 -2.18 -15.49 2.38
CA GLY A 79 -1.84 -16.91 2.50
C GLY A 79 -2.74 -17.71 1.57
N PHE A 80 -2.56 -19.03 1.50
CA PHE A 80 -3.28 -19.86 0.53
C PHE A 80 -4.08 -21.00 1.21
N SER A 81 -4.68 -20.65 2.36
CA SER A 81 -5.57 -21.55 3.10
C SER A 81 -6.53 -20.76 4.01
N PRO A 82 -7.63 -21.38 4.48
CA PRO A 82 -8.49 -20.81 5.52
C PRO A 82 -7.73 -20.55 6.84
N GLU A 83 -6.70 -21.37 7.11
CA GLU A 83 -5.94 -21.30 8.36
C GLU A 83 -4.90 -20.16 8.36
N SER A 84 -4.43 -19.77 7.21
CA SER A 84 -3.54 -18.63 7.04
C SER A 84 -4.32 -17.37 6.68
N HIS A 85 -4.74 -17.20 5.43
CA HIS A 85 -5.46 -16.01 4.95
C HIS A 85 -6.73 -15.74 5.77
N GLY A 86 -7.64 -16.72 5.89
CA GLY A 86 -8.91 -16.51 6.55
C GLY A 86 -8.75 -16.13 8.02
N ARG A 87 -7.86 -16.83 8.72
CA ARG A 87 -7.55 -16.53 10.13
C ARG A 87 -6.88 -15.15 10.31
N PHE A 88 -5.97 -14.80 9.40
CA PHE A 88 -5.32 -13.47 9.40
C PHE A 88 -6.35 -12.35 9.19
N ARG A 89 -7.34 -12.56 8.32
CA ARG A 89 -8.45 -11.63 8.07
C ARG A 89 -9.58 -11.69 9.10
N GLY A 90 -9.53 -12.65 10.04
CA GLY A 90 -10.50 -12.80 11.13
C GLY A 90 -11.73 -13.63 10.78
N ASP A 91 -11.82 -14.18 9.59
CA ASP A 91 -12.89 -15.10 9.15
C ASP A 91 -12.33 -16.18 8.20
N LYS A 92 -12.32 -17.42 8.64
CA LYS A 92 -11.85 -18.56 7.83
C LYS A 92 -12.66 -18.78 6.55
N ALA A 93 -13.95 -18.45 6.55
CA ALA A 93 -14.80 -18.58 5.38
C ALA A 93 -14.42 -17.57 4.28
N SER A 94 -13.77 -16.46 4.62
CA SER A 94 -13.36 -15.44 3.65
C SER A 94 -12.42 -16.00 2.58
N PHE A 95 -11.57 -16.99 2.90
CA PHE A 95 -10.63 -17.56 1.94
C PHE A 95 -11.32 -18.08 0.68
N ALA A 96 -12.32 -18.96 0.84
CA ALA A 96 -13.03 -19.53 -0.31
C ALA A 96 -13.74 -18.46 -1.15
N THR A 97 -14.34 -17.47 -0.49
CA THR A 97 -14.99 -16.33 -1.16
C THR A 97 -13.98 -15.48 -1.92
N THR A 98 -12.84 -15.17 -1.31
CA THR A 98 -11.77 -14.36 -1.94
C THR A 98 -11.21 -15.07 -3.18
N ILE A 99 -10.92 -16.38 -3.10
CA ILE A 99 -10.44 -17.18 -4.25
C ILE A 99 -11.45 -17.14 -5.39
N ALA A 100 -12.72 -17.48 -5.13
CA ALA A 100 -13.76 -17.46 -6.15
C ALA A 100 -13.96 -16.08 -6.78
N THR A 101 -13.85 -15.01 -5.97
CA THR A 101 -13.95 -13.64 -6.47
C THR A 101 -12.75 -13.25 -7.33
N ILE A 102 -11.52 -13.66 -6.98
CA ILE A 102 -10.31 -13.41 -7.81
C ILE A 102 -10.49 -14.08 -9.18
N GLU A 103 -10.91 -15.34 -9.23
CA GLU A 103 -11.17 -16.05 -10.48
C GLU A 103 -12.26 -15.35 -11.32
N ALA A 104 -13.31 -14.85 -10.68
CA ALA A 104 -14.37 -14.10 -11.36
C ALA A 104 -13.83 -12.75 -11.89
N LEU A 105 -13.09 -11.99 -11.09
CA LEU A 105 -12.46 -10.73 -11.53
C LEU A 105 -11.52 -10.95 -12.72
N ALA A 106 -10.76 -12.05 -12.72
CA ALA A 106 -9.89 -12.43 -13.84
C ALA A 106 -10.69 -12.67 -15.12
N LYS A 107 -11.81 -13.42 -15.04
CA LYS A 107 -12.72 -13.67 -16.18
C LYS A 107 -13.31 -12.39 -16.79
N TYR A 108 -13.56 -11.37 -15.97
CA TYR A 108 -14.05 -10.06 -16.43
C TYR A 108 -12.92 -9.10 -16.84
N GLY A 109 -11.64 -9.53 -16.80
CA GLY A 109 -10.49 -8.67 -17.12
C GLY A 109 -10.23 -7.55 -16.11
N LEU A 110 -10.73 -7.71 -14.88
CA LEU A 110 -10.65 -6.70 -13.81
C LEU A 110 -9.47 -6.92 -12.87
N LEU A 111 -8.91 -8.15 -12.80
CA LEU A 111 -7.80 -8.44 -11.88
C LEU A 111 -6.53 -7.76 -12.36
N GLN A 112 -5.96 -6.91 -11.52
CA GLN A 112 -4.66 -6.27 -11.78
C GLN A 112 -3.55 -6.92 -10.99
N GLY A 113 -3.73 -7.11 -9.67
CA GLY A 113 -2.67 -7.67 -8.85
C GLY A 113 -3.16 -8.21 -7.52
N LEU A 114 -2.27 -8.95 -6.85
CA LEU A 114 -2.48 -9.44 -5.50
C LEU A 114 -1.66 -8.62 -4.50
N LEU A 115 -2.33 -8.22 -3.42
CA LEU A 115 -1.72 -7.51 -2.29
C LEU A 115 -1.56 -8.49 -1.14
N VAL A 116 -0.33 -8.78 -0.76
CA VAL A 116 0.02 -9.83 0.18
C VAL A 116 0.68 -9.23 1.41
N THR A 117 0.18 -9.56 2.60
CA THR A 117 0.88 -9.29 3.85
C THR A 117 1.45 -10.61 4.37
N PRO A 118 2.76 -10.88 4.16
CA PRO A 118 3.39 -12.04 4.76
C PRO A 118 3.17 -12.06 6.27
N ASN A 119 2.77 -13.22 6.79
CA ASN A 119 2.43 -13.38 8.21
C ASN A 119 2.80 -14.79 8.69
N ASN A 120 2.94 -14.96 9.99
CA ASN A 120 3.39 -16.21 10.61
C ASN A 120 2.31 -17.31 10.71
N LEU A 121 1.16 -17.13 10.09
CA LEU A 121 0.12 -18.16 9.98
C LEU A 121 0.24 -18.94 8.66
N ALA A 122 1.02 -18.43 7.69
CA ALA A 122 1.22 -19.06 6.39
C ALA A 122 2.63 -19.62 6.29
N GLU A 123 2.75 -20.82 5.76
CA GLU A 123 4.01 -21.47 5.43
C GLU A 123 4.56 -20.96 4.08
N VAL A 124 5.86 -21.12 3.83
CA VAL A 124 6.52 -20.65 2.60
C VAL A 124 5.87 -21.23 1.33
N GLU A 125 5.44 -22.49 1.38
CA GLU A 125 4.77 -23.21 0.31
C GLU A 125 3.42 -22.59 -0.09
N GLU A 126 2.75 -21.92 0.85
CA GLU A 126 1.50 -21.20 0.54
C GLU A 126 1.75 -19.98 -0.34
N TYR A 127 2.88 -19.29 -0.17
CA TYR A 127 3.24 -18.15 -1.04
C TYR A 127 3.64 -18.60 -2.44
N ILE A 128 4.21 -19.81 -2.59
CA ILE A 128 4.45 -20.41 -3.92
C ILE A 128 3.08 -20.65 -4.61
N LYS A 129 2.14 -21.33 -3.94
CA LYS A 129 0.78 -21.58 -4.47
C LYS A 129 0.05 -20.28 -4.80
N LEU A 130 0.20 -19.26 -3.97
CA LEU A 130 -0.38 -17.93 -4.19
C LEU A 130 0.17 -17.30 -5.48
N CYS A 131 1.48 -17.39 -5.73
CA CYS A 131 2.10 -16.88 -6.95
C CYS A 131 1.70 -17.71 -8.19
N GLU A 132 1.59 -19.04 -8.07
CA GLU A 132 1.03 -19.90 -9.14
C GLU A 132 -0.38 -19.45 -9.50
N PHE A 133 -1.24 -19.29 -8.50
CA PHE A 133 -2.61 -18.82 -8.67
C PHE A 133 -2.69 -17.43 -9.29
N ALA A 134 -1.78 -16.52 -8.91
CA ALA A 134 -1.69 -15.19 -9.52
C ALA A 134 -1.37 -15.27 -11.02
N VAL A 135 -0.40 -16.11 -11.41
CA VAL A 135 -0.02 -16.34 -12.81
C VAL A 135 -1.18 -16.97 -13.59
N GLU A 136 -1.83 -18.01 -13.05
CA GLU A 136 -2.95 -18.70 -13.68
C GLU A 136 -4.15 -17.78 -13.95
N ASN A 137 -4.36 -16.79 -13.06
CA ASN A 137 -5.45 -15.82 -13.20
C ASN A 137 -5.02 -14.54 -13.92
N GLY A 138 -3.81 -14.47 -14.48
CA GLY A 138 -3.34 -13.35 -15.28
C GLY A 138 -3.09 -12.06 -14.49
N ALA A 139 -2.79 -12.16 -13.20
CA ALA A 139 -2.38 -11.00 -12.41
C ALA A 139 -1.10 -10.38 -12.99
N THR A 140 -1.07 -9.06 -13.07
CA THR A 140 0.10 -8.31 -13.55
C THR A 140 1.23 -8.32 -12.54
N TYR A 141 0.88 -8.24 -11.25
CA TYR A 141 1.87 -8.22 -10.15
C TYR A 141 1.38 -8.91 -8.88
N VAL A 142 2.35 -9.32 -8.07
CA VAL A 142 2.16 -9.73 -6.67
C VAL A 142 3.00 -8.80 -5.79
N LEU A 143 2.35 -7.99 -4.96
CA LEU A 143 3.02 -7.07 -4.06
C LEU A 143 3.00 -7.64 -2.64
N MET A 144 4.17 -7.95 -2.11
CA MET A 144 4.36 -8.46 -0.76
C MET A 144 4.86 -7.33 0.15
N ASN A 145 4.04 -6.95 1.12
CA ASN A 145 4.34 -5.88 2.09
C ASN A 145 4.16 -6.41 3.51
N PRO A 146 5.23 -6.67 4.24
CA PRO A 146 5.18 -7.24 5.58
C PRO A 146 4.37 -6.37 6.55
N LEU A 147 3.82 -7.01 7.57
CA LEU A 147 3.13 -6.32 8.65
C LEU A 147 4.10 -5.39 9.40
N SER A 148 3.78 -4.11 9.44
CA SER A 148 4.63 -3.08 10.05
C SER A 148 4.08 -2.61 11.39
N SER A 149 4.96 -2.01 12.22
CA SER A 149 4.63 -1.42 13.52
C SER A 149 3.90 -0.07 13.40
N MET A 150 2.96 0.06 12.45
CA MET A 150 2.20 1.27 12.17
C MET A 150 0.70 0.99 12.11
N GLY A 151 -0.13 1.97 12.41
CA GLY A 151 -1.59 1.82 12.37
C GLY A 151 -2.07 0.64 13.22
N ARG A 152 -2.90 -0.24 12.67
CA ARG A 152 -3.39 -1.45 13.35
C ARG A 152 -2.28 -2.46 13.64
N GLY A 153 -1.21 -2.46 12.84
CA GLY A 153 -0.05 -3.33 13.01
C GLY A 153 0.68 -3.16 14.33
N VAL A 154 0.64 -1.99 14.96
CA VAL A 154 1.24 -1.73 16.30
C VAL A 154 0.85 -2.81 17.32
N ARG A 155 -0.40 -3.28 17.27
CA ARG A 155 -0.94 -4.26 18.24
C ARG A 155 -0.67 -5.72 17.84
N THR A 156 -0.42 -5.98 16.59
CA THR A 156 -0.46 -7.35 16.03
C THR A 156 0.88 -7.83 15.46
N VAL A 157 1.80 -6.92 15.12
CA VAL A 157 3.09 -7.27 14.50
C VAL A 157 3.89 -8.28 15.33
N ARG A 158 3.93 -8.15 16.66
CA ARG A 158 4.64 -9.10 17.55
C ARG A 158 4.06 -10.51 17.50
N LYS A 159 2.77 -10.65 17.18
CA LYS A 159 2.05 -11.92 17.17
C LYS A 159 1.92 -12.52 15.78
N LEU A 160 1.79 -11.69 14.77
CA LEU A 160 1.47 -12.11 13.40
C LEU A 160 2.55 -11.76 12.38
N GLY A 161 3.56 -10.97 12.75
CA GLY A 161 4.66 -10.61 11.85
C GLY A 161 5.53 -11.81 11.49
N THR A 162 6.01 -11.83 10.28
CA THR A 162 6.93 -12.84 9.75
C THR A 162 8.36 -12.51 10.15
N PRO A 163 9.13 -13.45 10.70
CA PRO A 163 10.57 -13.26 10.95
C PRO A 163 11.37 -12.99 9.67
N ASP A 164 12.46 -12.25 9.77
CA ASP A 164 13.30 -11.89 8.63
C ASP A 164 13.82 -13.11 7.86
N GLU A 165 14.24 -14.17 8.56
CA GLU A 165 14.67 -15.41 7.94
C GLU A 165 13.59 -16.05 7.07
N VAL A 166 12.35 -16.06 7.54
CA VAL A 166 11.21 -16.59 6.78
C VAL A 166 10.87 -15.68 5.61
N MET A 167 10.98 -14.35 5.78
CA MET A 167 10.81 -13.42 4.66
C MET A 167 11.85 -13.65 3.56
N CYS A 168 13.10 -13.91 3.91
CA CYS A 168 14.15 -14.29 2.95
C CYS A 168 13.80 -15.60 2.22
N GLN A 169 13.32 -16.60 2.94
CA GLN A 169 12.86 -17.87 2.34
C GLN A 169 11.69 -17.65 1.38
N ILE A 170 10.70 -16.81 1.74
CA ILE A 170 9.59 -16.43 0.86
C ILE A 170 10.12 -15.75 -0.41
N ALA A 171 11.00 -14.75 -0.29
CA ALA A 171 11.55 -14.04 -1.44
C ALA A 171 12.31 -14.99 -2.37
N ASN A 172 13.15 -15.86 -1.82
CA ASN A 172 13.92 -16.85 -2.58
C ASN A 172 12.99 -17.83 -3.31
N ALA A 173 12.01 -18.41 -2.61
CA ALA A 173 11.07 -19.38 -3.17
C ALA A 173 10.17 -18.76 -4.25
N THR A 174 9.71 -17.53 -4.07
CA THR A 174 8.81 -16.85 -5.03
C THR A 174 9.57 -16.15 -6.17
N SER A 175 10.87 -15.99 -6.09
CA SER A 175 11.71 -15.40 -7.17
C SER A 175 11.60 -16.16 -8.50
N GLN A 176 11.26 -17.45 -8.50
CA GLN A 176 11.05 -18.28 -9.68
C GLN A 176 9.89 -17.77 -10.57
N PHE A 177 9.00 -16.93 -10.05
CA PHE A 177 7.88 -16.34 -10.81
C PHE A 177 8.28 -15.03 -11.49
N THR A 178 9.47 -14.49 -11.23
CA THR A 178 9.99 -13.31 -11.94
C THR A 178 10.01 -13.56 -13.45
N GLY A 179 9.38 -12.64 -14.22
CA GLY A 179 9.20 -12.79 -15.67
C GLY A 179 7.87 -13.47 -16.09
N LYS A 180 7.14 -14.10 -15.15
CA LYS A 180 5.76 -14.57 -15.37
C LYS A 180 4.75 -13.59 -14.80
N VAL A 181 5.05 -13.02 -13.64
CA VAL A 181 4.33 -11.97 -12.94
C VAL A 181 5.35 -11.02 -12.32
N GLU A 182 5.04 -9.74 -12.21
CA GLU A 182 5.92 -8.79 -11.53
C GLU A 182 5.90 -9.05 -10.02
N MET A 183 7.07 -9.38 -9.45
CA MET A 183 7.22 -9.59 -8.00
C MET A 183 7.72 -8.33 -7.34
N VAL A 184 6.91 -7.74 -6.45
CA VAL A 184 7.24 -6.51 -5.71
C VAL A 184 7.40 -6.81 -4.23
N TYR A 185 8.63 -6.71 -3.72
CA TYR A 185 8.94 -6.95 -2.31
C TYR A 185 9.17 -5.62 -1.59
N ILE A 186 8.26 -5.24 -0.71
CA ILE A 186 8.36 -4.02 0.08
C ILE A 186 9.01 -4.34 1.42
N ARG A 187 10.14 -3.68 1.74
CA ARG A 187 10.83 -3.82 3.03
C ARG A 187 11.17 -5.26 3.43
N PHE A 188 11.47 -6.10 2.47
CA PHE A 188 12.10 -7.39 2.75
C PHE A 188 13.55 -7.20 3.21
N PRO A 189 14.15 -8.15 3.96
CA PRO A 189 15.53 -8.07 4.40
C PRO A 189 16.49 -7.86 3.23
N ASN A 190 17.47 -6.99 3.41
CA ASN A 190 18.42 -6.60 2.37
C ASN A 190 19.66 -7.52 2.37
N GLU A 191 19.45 -8.82 2.14
CA GLU A 191 20.57 -9.83 2.14
C GLU A 191 21.67 -9.51 1.13
N LYS A 192 21.31 -8.90 0.00
CA LYS A 192 22.26 -8.54 -1.07
C LYS A 192 23.06 -7.27 -0.75
N LYS A 193 22.79 -6.63 0.37
CA LYS A 193 23.45 -5.39 0.81
C LYS A 193 23.46 -4.28 -0.25
N LEU A 194 22.35 -4.17 -1.01
CA LEU A 194 22.16 -3.18 -2.06
C LEU A 194 21.80 -1.82 -1.47
N PRO A 195 22.05 -0.72 -2.22
CA PRO A 195 21.48 0.58 -1.91
C PRO A 195 19.96 0.49 -1.73
N LEU A 196 19.42 1.20 -0.74
CA LEU A 196 17.98 1.23 -0.50
C LEU A 196 17.27 2.05 -1.58
N ALA A 197 16.04 1.68 -1.91
CA ALA A 197 15.17 2.47 -2.77
C ALA A 197 14.85 3.84 -2.13
N GLY A 198 14.51 4.81 -2.97
CA GLY A 198 14.09 6.14 -2.54
C GLY A 198 12.63 6.19 -2.09
N CYS A 199 12.30 7.24 -1.36
CA CYS A 199 10.93 7.52 -0.95
C CYS A 199 10.16 8.21 -2.08
N GLU A 200 9.03 7.64 -2.48
CA GLU A 200 8.12 8.16 -3.52
C GLU A 200 7.03 9.09 -2.96
N ALA A 201 7.15 9.54 -1.70
CA ALA A 201 6.17 10.45 -1.10
C ALA A 201 6.09 11.76 -1.90
N GLY A 202 4.87 12.13 -2.26
CA GLY A 202 4.59 13.29 -3.13
C GLY A 202 4.23 12.90 -4.57
N ASN A 203 4.65 11.74 -5.09
CA ASN A 203 4.15 11.20 -6.35
C ASN A 203 2.74 10.61 -6.20
N ILE A 204 2.40 10.19 -4.99
CA ILE A 204 1.08 9.70 -4.60
C ILE A 204 0.60 10.58 -3.44
N ILE A 205 -0.65 11.02 -3.51
CA ILE A 205 -1.32 11.69 -2.40
C ILE A 205 -2.39 10.77 -1.81
N TYR A 206 -2.69 10.94 -0.54
CA TYR A 206 -3.72 10.17 0.15
C TYR A 206 -4.72 11.12 0.82
N VAL A 207 -5.99 10.87 0.57
CA VAL A 207 -7.10 11.61 1.20
C VAL A 207 -7.78 10.71 2.21
N PHE A 208 -7.65 11.04 3.48
CA PHE A 208 -8.38 10.36 4.56
C PHE A 208 -9.86 10.81 4.57
N THR A 209 -10.71 10.01 5.13
CA THR A 209 -12.03 10.46 5.57
C THR A 209 -11.88 11.06 6.99
N PRO A 210 -12.20 12.34 7.22
CA PRO A 210 -13.07 13.24 6.49
C PRO A 210 -12.39 14.33 5.63
N GLY A 211 -11.28 14.07 4.95
CA GLY A 211 -10.72 14.98 3.97
C GLY A 211 -9.30 15.45 4.23
N GLU A 212 -8.63 15.00 5.27
CA GLU A 212 -7.19 15.29 5.48
C GLU A 212 -6.38 14.73 4.31
N LEU A 213 -5.52 15.55 3.72
CA LEU A 213 -4.66 15.21 2.61
C LEU A 213 -3.22 15.10 3.07
N THR A 214 -2.54 14.05 2.67
CA THR A 214 -1.12 13.80 2.94
C THR A 214 -0.39 13.29 1.70
N VAL A 215 0.93 13.48 1.67
CA VAL A 215 1.81 12.93 0.61
C VAL A 215 2.17 11.46 0.85
N CYS A 216 1.91 10.93 2.03
CA CYS A 216 2.10 9.51 2.36
C CYS A 216 1.32 9.14 3.63
N PRO A 217 0.36 8.19 3.57
CA PRO A 217 -0.42 7.80 4.74
C PRO A 217 0.45 7.14 5.82
N TYR A 218 1.52 6.45 5.44
CA TYR A 218 2.40 5.78 6.38
C TYR A 218 3.16 6.75 7.29
N LEU A 219 3.51 7.96 6.82
CA LEU A 219 4.10 9.00 7.66
C LEU A 219 3.15 9.41 8.78
N VAL A 220 1.86 9.59 8.45
CA VAL A 220 0.82 9.92 9.44
C VAL A 220 0.63 8.78 10.44
N PHE A 221 0.58 7.53 9.96
CA PHE A 221 0.44 6.36 10.84
C PHE A 221 1.66 6.16 11.74
N ALA A 222 2.87 6.35 11.21
CA ALA A 222 4.10 6.26 11.96
C ALA A 222 4.19 7.35 13.04
N ALA A 223 3.82 8.58 12.71
CA ALA A 223 3.79 9.68 13.67
C ALA A 223 2.77 9.50 14.80
N ARG A 224 1.74 8.66 14.60
CA ARG A 224 0.75 8.31 15.63
C ARG A 224 1.18 7.13 16.52
N THR A 225 2.38 6.56 16.31
CA THR A 225 2.89 5.50 17.19
C THR A 225 3.37 6.09 18.53
N PRO A 226 3.27 5.32 19.64
CA PRO A 226 3.64 5.84 20.97
C PRO A 226 5.10 6.30 21.10
N GLN A 227 6.00 5.70 20.31
CA GLN A 227 7.43 6.01 20.34
C GLN A 227 7.85 7.13 19.38
N SER A 228 6.94 7.62 18.52
CA SER A 228 7.28 8.64 17.54
C SER A 228 7.77 9.93 18.16
N GLN A 229 8.82 10.51 17.58
CA GLN A 229 9.32 11.85 17.89
C GLN A 229 8.67 12.94 17.00
N HIS A 230 7.79 12.55 16.08
CA HIS A 230 7.06 13.43 15.18
C HIS A 230 5.57 13.45 15.50
N LYS A 231 4.88 14.51 15.09
CA LYS A 231 3.43 14.64 15.19
C LYS A 231 2.78 14.40 13.83
N ALA A 232 1.60 13.80 13.83
CA ALA A 232 0.86 13.49 12.61
C ALA A 232 0.58 14.74 11.75
N GLU A 233 0.34 15.87 12.41
CA GLU A 233 0.04 17.17 11.77
C GLU A 233 1.20 17.67 10.89
N GLU A 234 2.45 17.27 11.18
CA GLU A 234 3.62 17.60 10.35
C GLU A 234 3.51 17.04 8.93
N PHE A 235 2.76 15.94 8.76
CA PHE A 235 2.59 15.20 7.51
C PHE A 235 1.23 15.41 6.85
N ILE A 236 0.38 16.25 7.41
CA ILE A 236 -0.89 16.67 6.81
C ILE A 236 -0.66 17.96 6.03
N VAL A 237 -0.99 17.93 4.75
CA VAL A 237 -0.89 19.11 3.85
C VAL A 237 -2.03 20.08 4.09
N GLY A 238 -3.22 19.55 4.37
CA GLY A 238 -4.44 20.31 4.60
C GLY A 238 -5.67 19.42 4.53
N ASN A 239 -6.84 20.03 4.36
CA ASN A 239 -8.10 19.30 4.19
C ASN A 239 -8.74 19.66 2.85
N ILE A 240 -8.94 18.65 1.98
CA ILE A 240 -9.39 18.84 0.60
C ILE A 240 -10.81 19.45 0.51
N PHE A 241 -11.65 19.29 1.56
CA PHE A 241 -12.99 19.85 1.60
C PHE A 241 -13.07 21.27 2.18
N ARG A 242 -12.07 21.70 2.95
CA ARG A 242 -12.06 22.97 3.67
C ARG A 242 -11.12 24.00 3.08
N ASP A 243 -9.96 23.57 2.60
CA ASP A 243 -8.91 24.46 2.16
C ASP A 243 -9.03 24.72 0.66
N ALA A 244 -9.41 25.94 0.31
CA ALA A 244 -9.59 26.33 -1.09
C ALA A 244 -8.26 26.35 -1.88
N ASP A 245 -7.14 26.51 -1.21
CA ASP A 245 -5.79 26.59 -1.74
C ASP A 245 -5.02 25.25 -1.66
N ILE A 246 -5.72 24.11 -1.54
CA ILE A 246 -5.12 22.79 -1.28
C ILE A 246 -4.07 22.39 -2.35
N ALA A 247 -4.31 22.72 -3.61
CA ALA A 247 -3.34 22.44 -4.69
C ALA A 247 -2.04 23.22 -4.51
N THR A 248 -2.12 24.51 -4.14
CA THR A 248 -0.95 25.34 -3.85
C THR A 248 -0.18 24.82 -2.62
N ARG A 249 -0.90 24.40 -1.58
CA ARG A 249 -0.28 23.79 -0.39
C ARG A 249 0.43 22.50 -0.74
N LEU A 250 -0.17 21.66 -1.59
CA LEU A 250 0.43 20.40 -2.04
C LEU A 250 1.71 20.67 -2.85
N ASP A 251 1.67 21.60 -3.80
CA ASP A 251 2.85 21.99 -4.61
C ASP A 251 3.99 22.56 -3.73
N GLY A 252 3.63 23.23 -2.64
CA GLY A 252 4.58 23.80 -1.66
C GLY A 252 5.03 22.82 -0.56
N TYR A 253 4.39 21.66 -0.43
CA TYR A 253 4.69 20.72 0.68
C TYR A 253 5.93 19.89 0.38
N LYS A 254 6.81 20.06 -0.22
CA LYS A 254 7.99 19.30 -0.65
C LYS A 254 8.68 18.55 0.48
N LEU A 255 8.28 17.31 0.72
CA LEU A 255 8.80 16.48 1.81
C LEU A 255 10.32 16.42 1.86
N HIS A 256 10.97 16.20 0.70
CA HIS A 256 12.43 16.04 0.60
C HIS A 256 13.21 17.36 0.77
N GLU A 257 12.53 18.52 0.64
CA GLU A 257 13.11 19.82 0.97
C GLU A 257 12.93 20.16 2.45
N ARG A 258 11.80 19.72 3.06
CA ARG A 258 11.52 19.90 4.50
C ARG A 258 12.38 19.03 5.38
N TYR A 259 12.65 17.81 4.93
CA TYR A 259 13.39 16.81 5.70
C TYR A 259 14.54 16.26 4.85
N ARG A 260 15.76 16.42 5.34
CA ARG A 260 16.94 15.87 4.70
C ARG A 260 17.07 14.38 5.04
N LEU A 261 16.40 13.52 4.27
CA LEU A 261 16.50 12.07 4.47
C LEU A 261 17.97 11.61 4.39
N GLY A 262 18.43 10.87 5.40
CA GLY A 262 19.83 10.48 5.51
C GLY A 262 20.79 11.64 5.87
N GLY A 263 20.28 12.75 6.39
CA GLY A 263 21.08 13.86 6.93
C GLY A 263 21.68 13.53 8.30
N ASN A 264 22.45 12.44 8.37
CA ASN A 264 23.11 11.94 9.57
C ASN A 264 24.54 11.46 9.24
N PRO A 265 25.44 11.43 10.23
CA PRO A 265 26.87 11.07 9.99
C PRO A 265 27.08 9.72 9.34
N THR A 266 26.25 8.72 9.66
CA THR A 266 26.34 7.36 9.09
C THR A 266 26.08 7.38 7.59
N CYS A 267 25.00 8.06 7.15
CA CYS A 267 24.68 8.17 5.73
C CYS A 267 25.67 9.05 4.98
N GLU A 268 26.12 10.18 5.58
CA GLU A 268 27.06 11.11 4.97
C GLU A 268 28.43 10.48 4.72
N GLY A 269 28.91 9.63 5.64
CA GLY A 269 30.15 8.86 5.51
C GLY A 269 30.02 7.53 4.76
N CYS A 270 28.83 7.19 4.29
CA CYS A 270 28.59 5.89 3.69
C CYS A 270 29.03 5.80 2.24
N ARG A 271 29.75 4.73 1.87
CA ARG A 271 30.19 4.47 0.49
C ARG A 271 29.03 4.36 -0.52
N LEU A 272 27.82 3.99 -0.06
CA LEU A 272 26.62 3.88 -0.90
C LEU A 272 25.82 5.17 -0.94
N ASN A 273 26.26 6.25 -0.30
CA ASN A 273 25.48 7.47 -0.11
C ASN A 273 24.88 8.04 -1.40
N ALA A 274 25.65 8.05 -2.48
CA ALA A 274 25.24 8.61 -3.76
C ALA A 274 24.12 7.82 -4.46
N GLU A 275 24.08 6.51 -4.27
CA GLU A 275 23.14 5.60 -4.94
C GLU A 275 21.95 5.21 -4.04
N CYS A 276 22.08 5.43 -2.73
CA CYS A 276 21.10 5.02 -1.75
C CYS A 276 19.96 6.03 -1.60
N GLY A 277 18.72 5.58 -1.79
CA GLY A 277 17.51 6.37 -1.56
C GLY A 277 17.08 6.48 -0.09
N LYS A 278 17.86 5.97 0.87
CA LYS A 278 17.69 6.07 2.33
C LYS A 278 16.51 5.29 2.93
N GLY A 279 15.81 4.49 2.14
CA GLY A 279 14.71 3.65 2.62
C GLY A 279 13.42 4.39 2.93
N CYS A 280 12.66 3.88 3.88
CA CYS A 280 11.33 4.40 4.19
C CYS A 280 11.33 5.32 5.43
N PRO A 281 11.09 6.62 5.26
CA PRO A 281 11.06 7.56 6.40
C PRO A 281 9.97 7.24 7.42
N ALA A 282 8.84 6.64 7.00
CA ALA A 282 7.79 6.23 7.93
C ALA A 282 8.26 5.08 8.85
N ALA A 283 9.09 4.17 8.34
CA ALA A 283 9.66 3.11 9.18
C ALA A 283 10.69 3.66 10.19
N VAL A 284 11.50 4.63 9.77
CA VAL A 284 12.39 5.35 10.69
C VAL A 284 11.60 5.98 11.84
N ILE A 285 10.53 6.70 11.53
CA ILE A 285 9.66 7.35 12.53
C ILE A 285 9.01 6.30 13.45
N SER A 286 8.46 5.22 12.88
CA SER A 286 7.79 4.17 13.67
C SER A 286 8.73 3.37 14.57
N SER A 287 10.05 3.40 14.30
CA SER A 287 11.07 2.85 15.20
C SER A 287 11.48 3.79 16.36
N GLY A 288 10.84 4.95 16.47
CA GLY A 288 11.10 5.94 17.52
C GLY A 288 12.24 6.90 17.21
N LYS A 289 12.64 7.01 15.95
CA LYS A 289 13.72 7.88 15.49
C LYS A 289 13.18 9.13 14.78
N ARG A 290 14.04 10.11 14.58
CA ARG A 290 13.74 11.25 13.72
C ARG A 290 13.84 10.85 12.27
N ILE A 291 13.08 11.50 11.40
CA ILE A 291 12.93 11.18 9.99
C ILE A 291 14.26 11.20 9.20
N GLU A 292 15.23 12.00 9.66
CA GLU A 292 16.57 12.12 9.05
C GLU A 292 17.51 10.98 9.41
N GLU A 293 17.18 10.16 10.40
CA GLU A 293 18.04 9.08 10.90
C GLU A 293 18.05 7.86 9.97
N VAL A 294 18.89 6.87 10.33
CA VAL A 294 19.08 5.66 9.52
C VAL A 294 17.89 4.71 9.69
N ASP A 295 17.41 4.19 8.58
CA ASP A 295 16.50 3.03 8.56
C ASP A 295 17.26 1.76 8.91
N THR A 296 17.40 1.49 10.21
CA THR A 296 18.24 0.40 10.72
C THR A 296 17.73 -1.00 10.43
N GLU A 297 16.46 -1.16 10.05
CA GLU A 297 15.89 -2.48 9.73
C GLU A 297 16.42 -3.04 8.41
N VAL A 298 16.67 -2.18 7.43
CA VAL A 298 17.05 -2.62 6.08
C VAL A 298 18.35 -2.00 5.56
N CYS A 299 18.99 -1.11 6.34
CA CYS A 299 20.24 -0.47 5.93
C CYS A 299 21.39 -1.49 5.86
N PRO A 300 22.05 -1.66 4.70
CA PRO A 300 23.06 -2.71 4.50
C PRO A 300 24.35 -2.47 5.26
N ILE A 301 24.54 -1.29 5.85
CA ILE A 301 25.74 -0.92 6.60
C ILE A 301 25.55 -1.07 8.11
N VAL A 302 24.35 -0.77 8.62
CA VAL A 302 24.04 -0.80 10.06
C VAL A 302 23.40 -2.13 10.46
N ASN A 303 22.74 -2.79 9.51
CA ASN A 303 22.21 -4.16 9.64
C ASN A 303 23.02 -5.08 8.70
N PRO A 304 24.23 -5.53 9.11
CA PRO A 304 25.15 -6.28 8.25
C PRO A 304 24.75 -7.75 8.04
#